data_ab9b7f63c6ba3c9a534995cdbc818cfd
#
_entry.id   ab9b7f63c6ba3c9a534995cdbc818cfd
#
_cell.length_a   1.000
_cell.length_b   1.000
_cell.length_c   1.000
_cell.angle_alpha   90.00
_cell.angle_beta   90.00
_cell.angle_gamma   90.00
#
_symmetry.space_group_name_H-M   'P 1'
#
loop_
_entity.id
_entity.type
_entity.pdbx_description
1 polymer ?
#
loop_
_entity_poly.entity_id
_entity_poly.type
_entity_poly.pdbx_seq_one_letter_code
_entity_poly.pdbx_strand_id
1 'polypeptide(L)'
;MAPAPILSLPELLMLFAADPSPELTQILTIAGIVAAFIVVLVILAVFARYFRLWVQSVTTGAGIGILDMLGMTFRKVPPEVIVRTKIMAVQAGLSEEATGITSRALEAHYLAGGNVPLVIRSMIAAAKAKIVDLDFKLATAIDLAGRNVLEAVQTSVYPKVIDCPAKGSPRETLDAVAKNGIQLQVKARVTVRTNIHQLIGGATEETIVARVGEGIVSAIGSSQTHAAVLENPDTISKTVLARKLDRQTAYEIVSIDIADIDVGTNIGARIAADQAEADTRVARAKAESRRAMAVAQERENIAKIEESRAALTEAEAEVPKAIAEAFRRGKLGIMDFYKLRNVQADTDMRRAIAQSSSTSTAGAGKGATA
;
A
#
# COMPACT_ATOMS: atom_id res chain seq x y z
N MET A 1 59.34 49.32 -43.80
CA MET A 1 58.25 49.25 -42.83
C MET A 1 58.71 49.95 -41.57
N ALA A 2 58.42 51.27 -41.44
CA ALA A 2 58.88 52.08 -40.29
C ALA A 2 57.99 51.84 -39.07
N PRO A 3 58.52 51.75 -37.86
CA PRO A 3 57.70 51.58 -36.65
C PRO A 3 56.92 52.87 -36.33
N ALA A 4 55.65 52.74 -36.00
CA ALA A 4 54.80 53.82 -35.57
C ALA A 4 55.36 54.47 -34.30
N PRO A 5 55.34 55.80 -34.16
CA PRO A 5 55.86 56.48 -32.95
C PRO A 5 54.95 56.16 -31.74
N ILE A 6 55.52 55.61 -30.72
CA ILE A 6 54.92 55.44 -29.39
C ILE A 6 54.81 56.83 -28.78
N LEU A 7 53.59 57.40 -28.70
CA LEU A 7 53.38 58.68 -28.01
C LEU A 7 53.74 58.53 -26.55
N SER A 8 54.57 59.46 -26.05
CA SER A 8 55.00 59.51 -24.65
C SER A 8 53.87 59.89 -23.73
N LEU A 9 53.84 59.36 -22.47
CA LEU A 9 52.82 59.60 -21.45
C LEU A 9 52.43 61.08 -21.26
N PRO A 10 53.40 62.07 -21.36
CA PRO A 10 53.01 63.47 -21.30
C PRO A 10 52.28 64.00 -22.53
N GLU A 11 52.50 63.44 -23.72
CA GLU A 11 51.71 63.83 -24.92
C GLU A 11 50.27 63.32 -24.86
N LEU A 12 50.06 62.15 -24.28
CA LEU A 12 48.70 61.64 -23.99
C LEU A 12 47.99 62.50 -22.90
N LEU A 13 48.70 62.97 -21.90
CA LEU A 13 48.14 63.87 -20.88
C LEU A 13 47.84 65.28 -21.42
N MET A 14 48.59 65.78 -22.37
CA MET A 14 48.29 67.04 -23.09
C MET A 14 47.10 66.92 -24.06
N LEU A 15 46.87 65.73 -24.59
CA LEU A 15 45.66 65.52 -25.44
C LEU A 15 44.36 65.53 -24.64
N PHE A 16 44.45 65.19 -23.35
CA PHE A 16 43.31 65.28 -22.40
C PHE A 16 43.19 66.66 -21.73
N ALA A 17 44.22 67.49 -21.78
CA ALA A 17 44.25 68.82 -21.17
C ALA A 17 43.99 69.97 -22.22
N ALA A 18 43.67 69.62 -23.47
CA ALA A 18 43.25 70.61 -24.44
C ALA A 18 41.89 71.16 -24.03
N ASP A 19 41.79 72.44 -23.77
CA ASP A 19 40.55 73.13 -23.48
C ASP A 19 39.51 72.80 -24.60
N PRO A 20 38.38 72.20 -24.27
CA PRO A 20 37.41 71.83 -25.25
C PRO A 20 36.94 73.07 -26.01
N SER A 21 36.96 73.01 -27.33
CA SER A 21 36.46 74.10 -28.15
C SER A 21 35.07 74.56 -27.66
N PRO A 22 34.74 75.85 -27.74
CA PRO A 22 33.47 76.37 -27.19
C PRO A 22 32.22 75.64 -27.76
N GLU A 23 32.34 75.06 -28.91
CA GLU A 23 31.28 74.22 -29.52
C GLU A 23 31.15 72.89 -28.81
N LEU A 24 32.27 72.23 -28.46
CA LEU A 24 32.26 70.99 -27.71
C LEU A 24 31.68 71.13 -26.27
N THR A 25 32.02 72.26 -25.59
CA THR A 25 31.42 72.57 -24.27
C THR A 25 29.94 72.85 -24.32
N GLN A 26 29.44 73.54 -25.38
CA GLN A 26 28.01 73.75 -25.58
C GLN A 26 27.31 72.41 -25.88
N ILE A 27 27.86 71.54 -26.68
CA ILE A 27 27.29 70.23 -26.98
C ILE A 27 27.24 69.34 -25.72
N LEU A 28 28.31 69.34 -24.89
CA LEU A 28 28.38 68.62 -23.61
C LEU A 28 27.37 69.17 -22.57
N THR A 29 27.20 70.50 -22.51
CA THR A 29 26.21 71.10 -21.62
C THR A 29 24.78 70.80 -22.05
N ILE A 30 24.48 70.86 -23.34
CA ILE A 30 23.16 70.48 -23.89
C ILE A 30 22.89 69.00 -23.66
N ALA A 31 23.86 68.14 -23.93
CA ALA A 31 23.77 66.70 -23.66
C ALA A 31 23.56 66.40 -22.15
N GLY A 32 24.24 67.15 -21.26
CA GLY A 32 24.03 67.07 -19.80
C GLY A 32 22.62 67.48 -19.36
N ILE A 33 22.11 68.56 -19.92
CA ILE A 33 20.72 69.02 -19.64
C ILE A 33 19.69 68.02 -20.16
N VAL A 34 19.89 67.46 -21.31
CA VAL A 34 19.00 66.43 -21.88
C VAL A 34 19.07 65.14 -21.07
N ALA A 35 20.26 64.72 -20.65
CA ALA A 35 20.43 63.56 -19.76
C ALA A 35 19.75 63.79 -18.39
N ALA A 36 19.94 64.95 -17.79
CA ALA A 36 19.26 65.33 -16.53
C ALA A 36 17.73 65.33 -16.68
N PHE A 37 17.19 65.86 -17.80
CA PHE A 37 15.78 65.86 -18.08
C PHE A 37 15.23 64.44 -18.24
N ILE A 38 15.95 63.56 -18.93
CA ILE A 38 15.56 62.14 -19.06
C ILE A 38 15.55 61.46 -17.68
N VAL A 39 16.53 61.69 -16.84
CA VAL A 39 16.58 61.14 -15.46
C VAL A 39 15.40 61.61 -14.62
N VAL A 40 15.05 62.91 -14.68
CA VAL A 40 13.87 63.44 -13.99
C VAL A 40 12.61 62.81 -14.50
N LEU A 41 12.46 62.64 -15.82
CA LEU A 41 11.29 62.02 -16.43
C LEU A 41 11.15 60.53 -16.02
N VAL A 42 12.26 59.77 -15.95
CA VAL A 42 12.29 58.40 -15.44
C VAL A 42 11.88 58.35 -13.96
N ILE A 43 12.43 59.24 -13.13
CA ILE A 43 12.04 59.31 -11.70
C ILE A 43 10.56 59.62 -11.55
N LEU A 44 10.02 60.54 -12.34
CA LEU A 44 8.60 60.92 -12.31
C LEU A 44 7.71 59.75 -12.78
N ALA A 45 8.11 59.00 -13.79
CA ALA A 45 7.41 57.82 -14.27
C ALA A 45 7.41 56.68 -13.24
N VAL A 46 8.55 56.43 -12.58
CA VAL A 46 8.65 55.50 -11.47
C VAL A 46 7.77 55.90 -10.30
N PHE A 47 7.83 57.17 -9.91
CA PHE A 47 6.99 57.71 -8.85
C PHE A 47 5.51 57.56 -9.17
N ALA A 48 5.06 57.97 -10.37
CA ALA A 48 3.65 57.86 -10.78
C ALA A 48 3.16 56.39 -10.76
N ARG A 49 4.02 55.44 -11.16
CA ARG A 49 3.71 54.00 -11.19
C ARG A 49 3.48 53.44 -9.78
N TYR A 50 4.32 53.78 -8.80
CA TYR A 50 4.29 53.22 -7.44
C TYR A 50 3.55 54.11 -6.43
N PHE A 51 3.20 55.34 -6.77
CA PHE A 51 2.59 56.31 -5.88
C PHE A 51 1.30 55.80 -5.21
N ARG A 52 0.43 55.20 -6.00
CA ARG A 52 -0.84 54.64 -5.48
C ARG A 52 -0.59 53.56 -4.42
N LEU A 53 0.35 52.63 -4.68
CA LEU A 53 0.68 51.54 -3.76
C LEU A 53 1.40 52.09 -2.51
N TRP A 54 2.23 53.10 -2.68
CA TRP A 54 2.93 53.74 -1.58
C TRP A 54 1.96 54.46 -0.64
N VAL A 55 1.01 55.22 -1.17
CA VAL A 55 -0.04 55.88 -0.37
C VAL A 55 -0.81 54.82 0.42
N GLN A 56 -1.21 53.72 -0.21
CA GLN A 56 -1.90 52.62 0.48
C GLN A 56 -1.03 52.01 1.60
N SER A 57 0.25 51.80 1.35
CA SER A 57 1.19 51.27 2.32
C SER A 57 1.37 52.17 3.54
N VAL A 58 1.52 53.50 3.31
CA VAL A 58 1.72 54.48 4.39
C VAL A 58 0.43 54.68 5.20
N THR A 59 -0.72 54.81 4.55
CA THR A 59 -2.01 55.01 5.24
C THR A 59 -2.45 53.81 6.07
N THR A 60 -2.02 52.62 5.72
CA THR A 60 -2.32 51.36 6.46
C THR A 60 -1.26 50.97 7.45
N GLY A 61 -0.13 51.70 7.54
CA GLY A 61 0.98 51.37 8.44
C GLY A 61 1.82 50.15 8.01
N ALA A 62 1.73 49.76 6.72
CA ALA A 62 2.49 48.61 6.23
C ALA A 62 4.00 48.89 6.08
N GLY A 63 4.43 50.17 6.09
CA GLY A 63 5.85 50.57 6.20
C GLY A 63 6.73 50.26 4.98
N ILE A 64 6.14 50.11 3.77
CA ILE A 64 6.92 49.78 2.56
C ILE A 64 7.18 51.09 1.78
N GLY A 65 8.45 51.45 1.58
CA GLY A 65 8.88 52.60 0.84
C GLY A 65 8.82 52.44 -0.69
N ILE A 66 8.85 53.56 -1.43
CA ILE A 66 8.91 53.53 -2.91
C ILE A 66 10.18 52.86 -3.40
N LEU A 67 11.32 53.11 -2.72
CA LEU A 67 12.61 52.48 -3.08
C LEU A 67 12.59 50.95 -2.89
N ASP A 68 11.88 50.46 -1.85
CA ASP A 68 11.71 49.02 -1.64
C ASP A 68 10.91 48.40 -2.78
N MET A 69 9.83 49.06 -3.23
CA MET A 69 9.02 48.61 -4.36
C MET A 69 9.81 48.57 -5.68
N LEU A 70 10.68 49.56 -5.87
CA LEU A 70 11.59 49.60 -7.01
C LEU A 70 12.59 48.43 -6.92
N GLY A 71 13.16 48.20 -5.74
CA GLY A 71 14.04 47.03 -5.47
C GLY A 71 13.37 45.69 -5.74
N MET A 72 12.08 45.52 -5.36
CA MET A 72 11.29 44.34 -5.66
C MET A 72 11.15 44.12 -7.17
N THR A 73 10.93 45.18 -7.93
CA THR A 73 10.81 45.13 -9.40
C THR A 73 12.11 44.66 -10.05
N PHE A 74 13.27 45.13 -9.58
CA PHE A 74 14.58 44.66 -10.04
C PHE A 74 14.82 43.17 -9.73
N ARG A 75 14.30 42.69 -8.60
CA ARG A 75 14.33 41.26 -8.21
C ARG A 75 13.25 40.41 -8.88
N LYS A 76 12.49 40.98 -9.84
CA LYS A 76 11.37 40.32 -10.53
C LYS A 76 10.21 39.87 -9.60
N VAL A 77 10.04 40.55 -8.47
CA VAL A 77 8.95 40.35 -7.55
C VAL A 77 7.90 41.42 -7.83
N PRO A 78 6.61 41.06 -8.09
CA PRO A 78 5.56 42.05 -8.32
C PRO A 78 5.24 42.79 -7.01
N PRO A 79 5.54 44.12 -6.91
CA PRO A 79 5.34 44.86 -5.68
C PRO A 79 3.88 44.89 -5.22
N GLU A 80 2.96 44.83 -6.16
CA GLU A 80 1.52 44.85 -5.89
C GLU A 80 1.09 43.65 -5.02
N VAL A 81 1.61 42.45 -5.28
CA VAL A 81 1.30 41.25 -4.50
C VAL A 81 1.83 41.39 -3.07
N ILE A 82 3.10 41.81 -2.91
CA ILE A 82 3.72 41.92 -1.59
C ILE A 82 3.07 43.03 -0.75
N VAL A 83 2.88 44.20 -1.34
CA VAL A 83 2.28 45.35 -0.65
C VAL A 83 0.86 45.06 -0.21
N ARG A 84 -0.01 44.58 -1.11
CA ARG A 84 -1.40 44.22 -0.76
C ARG A 84 -1.45 43.12 0.30
N THR A 85 -0.58 42.14 0.21
CA THR A 85 -0.55 41.05 1.19
C THR A 85 -0.08 41.54 2.56
N LYS A 86 0.94 42.39 2.60
CA LYS A 86 1.38 43.02 3.87
C LYS A 86 0.30 43.92 4.47
N ILE A 87 -0.39 44.70 3.64
CA ILE A 87 -1.55 45.49 4.07
C ILE A 87 -2.62 44.61 4.72
N MET A 88 -2.98 43.50 4.09
CA MET A 88 -3.95 42.55 4.65
C MET A 88 -3.50 42.00 6.01
N ALA A 89 -2.20 41.70 6.18
CA ALA A 89 -1.64 41.21 7.44
C ALA A 89 -1.78 42.26 8.55
N VAL A 90 -1.35 43.52 8.27
CA VAL A 90 -1.44 44.64 9.22
C VAL A 90 -2.87 44.97 9.59
N GLN A 91 -3.81 45.04 8.61
CA GLN A 91 -5.24 45.27 8.86
C GLN A 91 -5.91 44.17 9.68
N ALA A 92 -5.37 42.93 9.61
CA ALA A 92 -5.85 41.83 10.42
C ALA A 92 -5.25 41.82 11.84
N GLY A 93 -4.35 42.75 12.16
CA GLY A 93 -3.72 42.87 13.47
C GLY A 93 -2.46 41.97 13.64
N LEU A 94 -1.94 41.45 12.54
CA LEU A 94 -0.70 40.69 12.56
C LEU A 94 0.48 41.67 12.51
N SER A 95 1.06 42.00 13.67
CA SER A 95 2.22 42.87 13.75
C SER A 95 3.48 42.16 13.26
N GLU A 96 4.39 42.93 12.64
CA GLU A 96 5.65 42.44 12.13
C GLU A 96 6.54 41.83 13.26
N GLU A 97 6.50 42.44 14.43
CA GLU A 97 7.28 42.03 15.61
C GLU A 97 6.81 40.69 16.18
N ALA A 98 5.49 40.44 16.21
CA ALA A 98 4.92 39.25 16.80
C ALA A 98 4.93 38.05 15.84
N THR A 99 4.81 38.29 14.53
CA THR A 99 4.61 37.20 13.55
C THR A 99 5.80 37.01 12.61
N GLY A 100 6.80 37.92 12.64
CA GLY A 100 7.96 37.85 11.74
C GLY A 100 7.64 38.12 10.25
N ILE A 101 6.45 38.70 9.95
CA ILE A 101 6.02 38.99 8.57
C ILE A 101 6.68 40.27 8.06
N THR A 102 7.95 40.16 7.67
CA THR A 102 8.70 41.26 7.06
C THR A 102 8.52 41.27 5.55
N SER A 103 8.69 42.46 4.92
CA SER A 103 8.65 42.57 3.45
C SER A 103 9.66 41.63 2.78
N ARG A 104 10.87 41.51 3.34
CA ARG A 104 11.92 40.61 2.85
C ARG A 104 11.55 39.15 2.95
N ALA A 105 10.87 38.74 4.03
CA ALA A 105 10.42 37.35 4.20
C ALA A 105 9.34 37.00 3.19
N LEU A 106 8.41 37.92 2.89
CA LEU A 106 7.39 37.74 1.85
C LEU A 106 8.02 37.64 0.45
N GLU A 107 9.03 38.50 0.14
CA GLU A 107 9.78 38.42 -1.11
C GLU A 107 10.51 37.11 -1.26
N ALA A 108 11.21 36.66 -0.20
CA ALA A 108 11.95 35.39 -0.19
C ALA A 108 11.00 34.21 -0.47
N HIS A 109 9.84 34.20 0.16
CA HIS A 109 8.82 33.17 -0.06
C HIS A 109 8.29 33.20 -1.50
N TYR A 110 8.02 34.39 -2.05
CA TYR A 110 7.62 34.53 -3.46
C TYR A 110 8.67 34.01 -4.42
N LEU A 111 9.95 34.38 -4.20
CA LEU A 111 11.08 33.92 -5.02
C LEU A 111 11.32 32.41 -4.92
N ALA A 112 10.99 31.81 -3.80
CA ALA A 112 11.01 30.35 -3.61
C ALA A 112 9.86 29.62 -4.35
N GLY A 113 8.95 30.37 -5.00
CA GLY A 113 7.81 29.79 -5.73
C GLY A 113 6.53 29.61 -4.89
N GLY A 114 6.51 30.13 -3.66
CA GLY A 114 5.37 30.03 -2.76
C GLY A 114 4.25 31.03 -3.07
N ASN A 115 3.05 30.74 -2.55
CA ASN A 115 1.86 31.59 -2.70
C ASN A 115 1.68 32.52 -1.52
N VAL A 116 2.32 33.71 -1.58
CA VAL A 116 2.30 34.72 -0.51
C VAL A 116 0.87 35.11 -0.07
N PRO A 117 -0.09 35.40 -0.96
CA PRO A 117 -1.45 35.72 -0.58
C PRO A 117 -2.17 34.59 0.18
N LEU A 118 -1.94 33.34 -0.21
CA LEU A 118 -2.53 32.17 0.44
C LEU A 118 -2.01 32.02 1.87
N VAL A 119 -0.69 32.09 2.04
CA VAL A 119 -0.04 31.99 3.35
C VAL A 119 -0.55 33.07 4.32
N ILE A 120 -0.62 34.33 3.88
CA ILE A 120 -1.11 35.41 4.77
C ILE A 120 -2.62 35.26 5.08
N ARG A 121 -3.44 34.83 4.12
CA ARG A 121 -4.85 34.54 4.39
C ARG A 121 -5.00 33.41 5.40
N SER A 122 -4.16 32.37 5.32
CA SER A 122 -4.19 31.27 6.29
C SER A 122 -3.76 31.72 7.68
N MET A 123 -2.73 32.58 7.78
CA MET A 123 -2.32 33.16 9.06
C MET A 123 -3.41 34.07 9.67
N ILE A 124 -4.10 34.87 8.85
CA ILE A 124 -5.23 35.65 9.31
C ILE A 124 -6.37 34.76 9.82
N ALA A 125 -6.66 33.66 9.12
CA ALA A 125 -7.67 32.69 9.54
C ALA A 125 -7.27 32.01 10.85
N ALA A 126 -6.01 31.61 10.99
CA ALA A 126 -5.47 31.00 12.21
C ALA A 126 -5.53 31.97 13.40
N ALA A 127 -5.13 33.22 13.22
CA ALA A 127 -5.21 34.25 14.26
C ALA A 127 -6.66 34.51 14.72
N LYS A 128 -7.60 34.58 13.78
CA LYS A 128 -9.04 34.73 14.08
C LYS A 128 -9.63 33.50 14.78
N ALA A 129 -9.17 32.33 14.44
CA ALA A 129 -9.57 31.07 15.07
C ALA A 129 -8.86 30.82 16.42
N LYS A 130 -7.94 31.71 16.82
CA LYS A 130 -7.10 31.58 18.03
C LYS A 130 -6.26 30.31 18.04
N ILE A 131 -5.82 29.87 16.87
CA ILE A 131 -4.82 28.80 16.73
C ILE A 131 -3.46 29.43 16.96
N VAL A 132 -2.88 29.22 18.13
CA VAL A 132 -1.66 29.90 18.59
C VAL A 132 -0.39 29.36 17.88
N ASP A 133 -0.44 28.17 17.32
CA ASP A 133 0.76 27.41 16.91
C ASP A 133 1.16 27.56 15.43
N LEU A 134 0.53 28.47 14.67
CA LEU A 134 0.89 28.72 13.27
C LEU A 134 1.82 29.92 13.16
N ASP A 135 3.13 29.68 13.17
CA ASP A 135 4.15 30.70 12.88
C ASP A 135 4.30 30.88 11.35
N PHE A 136 4.78 32.08 10.94
CA PHE A 136 5.01 32.40 9.52
C PHE A 136 6.01 31.41 8.88
N LYS A 137 7.06 31.01 9.59
CA LYS A 137 8.04 30.02 9.10
C LYS A 137 7.40 28.67 8.81
N LEU A 138 6.52 28.20 9.71
CA LEU A 138 5.80 26.94 9.53
C LEU A 138 4.82 27.05 8.36
N ALA A 139 4.07 28.16 8.25
CA ALA A 139 3.11 28.38 7.16
C ALA A 139 3.81 28.41 5.78
N THR A 140 4.97 29.10 5.67
CA THR A 140 5.75 29.13 4.43
C THR A 140 6.35 27.76 4.09
N ALA A 141 6.81 27.00 5.08
CA ALA A 141 7.33 25.64 4.88
C ALA A 141 6.25 24.66 4.39
N ILE A 142 5.01 24.78 4.92
CA ILE A 142 3.86 23.97 4.48
C ILE A 142 3.51 24.29 3.01
N ASP A 143 3.48 25.58 2.64
CA ASP A 143 3.15 26.02 1.27
C ASP A 143 4.22 25.55 0.27
N LEU A 144 5.51 25.68 0.61
CA LEU A 144 6.63 25.18 -0.21
C LEU A 144 6.69 23.66 -0.31
N ALA A 145 6.14 22.93 0.67
CA ALA A 145 5.95 21.50 0.61
C ALA A 145 4.77 21.09 -0.31
N GLY A 146 4.09 22.06 -0.96
CA GLY A 146 2.97 21.82 -1.88
C GLY A 146 1.64 21.52 -1.19
N ARG A 147 1.52 21.82 0.11
CA ARG A 147 0.28 21.65 0.88
C ARG A 147 -0.49 22.96 0.97
N ASN A 148 -1.82 22.87 0.93
CA ASN A 148 -2.69 24.03 1.07
C ASN A 148 -2.83 24.44 2.54
N VAL A 149 -2.10 25.50 2.93
CA VAL A 149 -2.10 26.01 4.32
C VAL A 149 -3.49 26.49 4.75
N LEU A 150 -4.24 27.14 3.84
CA LEU A 150 -5.56 27.67 4.16
C LEU A 150 -6.56 26.54 4.45
N GLU A 151 -6.57 25.51 3.63
CA GLU A 151 -7.39 24.32 3.84
C GLU A 151 -7.02 23.62 5.15
N ALA A 152 -5.73 23.51 5.44
CA ALA A 152 -5.24 22.91 6.69
C ALA A 152 -5.75 23.65 7.93
N VAL A 153 -5.71 24.99 7.91
CA VAL A 153 -6.24 25.83 8.99
C VAL A 153 -7.76 25.68 9.10
N GLN A 154 -8.47 25.69 7.96
CA GLN A 154 -9.93 25.51 7.96
C GLN A 154 -10.32 24.14 8.53
N THR A 155 -9.64 23.06 8.10
CA THR A 155 -9.92 21.69 8.58
C THR A 155 -9.48 21.49 10.06
N SER A 156 -8.55 22.28 10.55
CA SER A 156 -8.20 22.28 11.97
C SER A 156 -9.32 22.89 12.84
N VAL A 157 -10.05 23.88 12.31
CA VAL A 157 -11.18 24.54 13.00
C VAL A 157 -12.49 23.78 12.78
N TYR A 158 -12.74 23.38 11.54
CA TYR A 158 -13.92 22.65 11.11
C TYR A 158 -13.51 21.24 10.69
N PRO A 159 -13.73 20.23 11.55
CA PRO A 159 -13.39 18.86 11.23
C PRO A 159 -14.05 18.41 9.92
N LYS A 160 -13.28 17.67 9.10
CA LYS A 160 -13.72 17.09 7.84
C LYS A 160 -14.18 15.66 8.07
N VAL A 161 -15.27 15.27 7.42
CA VAL A 161 -15.73 13.87 7.42
C VAL A 161 -15.22 13.17 6.15
N ILE A 162 -14.59 12.05 6.34
CA ILE A 162 -14.03 11.18 5.28
C ILE A 162 -14.78 9.86 5.33
N ASP A 163 -15.30 9.41 4.18
CA ASP A 163 -15.94 8.11 4.07
C ASP A 163 -14.89 6.98 4.00
N CYS A 164 -15.15 5.88 4.66
CA CYS A 164 -14.34 4.69 4.63
C CYS A 164 -15.22 3.47 4.23
N PRO A 165 -15.02 2.92 3.01
CA PRO A 165 -14.06 3.26 1.97
C PRO A 165 -14.30 4.63 1.32
N ALA A 166 -13.24 5.18 0.70
CA ALA A 166 -13.34 6.47 0.01
C ALA A 166 -14.31 6.39 -1.17
N LYS A 167 -15.04 7.49 -1.43
CA LYS A 167 -15.92 7.60 -2.60
C LYS A 167 -15.13 7.41 -3.89
N GLY A 168 -15.60 6.51 -4.76
CA GLY A 168 -14.91 6.16 -6.02
C GLY A 168 -13.91 5.00 -5.87
N SER A 169 -13.81 4.39 -4.71
CA SER A 169 -13.11 3.13 -4.53
C SER A 169 -13.84 2.00 -5.30
N PRO A 170 -13.12 0.98 -5.81
CA PRO A 170 -13.72 -0.16 -6.50
C PRO A 170 -14.67 -0.98 -5.62
N ARG A 171 -14.58 -0.83 -4.30
CA ARG A 171 -15.49 -1.42 -3.31
C ARG A 171 -16.17 -0.32 -2.54
N GLU A 172 -17.49 -0.39 -2.46
CA GLU A 172 -18.30 0.58 -1.71
C GLU A 172 -18.39 0.27 -0.22
N THR A 173 -18.00 -0.94 0.19
CA THR A 173 -18.08 -1.45 1.56
C THR A 173 -16.75 -2.07 1.99
N LEU A 174 -16.51 -2.09 3.29
CA LEU A 174 -15.45 -2.87 3.92
C LEU A 174 -15.99 -4.25 4.25
N ASP A 175 -15.44 -5.28 3.62
CA ASP A 175 -15.83 -6.65 3.86
C ASP A 175 -14.99 -7.26 4.98
N ALA A 176 -15.64 -7.70 6.06
CA ALA A 176 -14.97 -8.35 7.19
C ALA A 176 -15.73 -9.60 7.61
N VAL A 177 -15.03 -10.62 8.08
CA VAL A 177 -15.62 -11.88 8.52
C VAL A 177 -15.43 -12.03 10.02
N ALA A 178 -16.52 -12.20 10.75
CA ALA A 178 -16.49 -12.49 12.19
C ALA A 178 -16.07 -13.95 12.44
N LYS A 179 -15.67 -14.30 13.66
CA LYS A 179 -15.19 -15.66 14.00
C LYS A 179 -16.21 -16.77 13.74
N ASN A 180 -17.50 -16.44 13.75
CA ASN A 180 -18.56 -17.38 13.41
C ASN A 180 -18.71 -17.64 11.88
N GLY A 181 -17.85 -17.07 11.06
CA GLY A 181 -17.80 -17.28 9.61
C GLY A 181 -18.80 -16.44 8.80
N ILE A 182 -19.52 -15.51 9.42
CA ILE A 182 -20.45 -14.62 8.71
C ILE A 182 -19.72 -13.36 8.28
N GLN A 183 -19.86 -13.00 7.01
CA GLN A 183 -19.35 -11.78 6.41
C GLN A 183 -20.23 -10.60 6.81
N LEU A 184 -19.62 -9.51 7.20
CA LEU A 184 -20.24 -8.21 7.42
C LEU A 184 -19.69 -7.22 6.41
N GLN A 185 -20.56 -6.41 5.84
CA GLN A 185 -20.24 -5.31 4.94
C GLN A 185 -20.49 -4.01 5.68
N VAL A 186 -19.43 -3.24 5.91
CA VAL A 186 -19.45 -2.07 6.78
C VAL A 186 -19.09 -0.82 6.00
N LYS A 187 -19.83 0.27 6.25
CA LYS A 187 -19.49 1.64 5.84
C LYS A 187 -19.22 2.46 7.10
N ALA A 188 -18.08 3.10 7.14
CA ALA A 188 -17.73 3.97 8.26
C ALA A 188 -17.47 5.40 7.78
N ARG A 189 -17.68 6.36 8.68
CA ARG A 189 -17.32 7.78 8.52
C ARG A 189 -16.29 8.15 9.56
N VAL A 190 -15.22 8.75 9.12
CA VAL A 190 -14.13 9.18 9.98
C VAL A 190 -14.11 10.69 10.04
N THR A 191 -14.33 11.25 11.20
CA THR A 191 -14.20 12.70 11.40
C THR A 191 -12.76 12.99 11.79
N VAL A 192 -12.09 13.82 10.98
CA VAL A 192 -10.68 14.18 11.16
C VAL A 192 -10.52 15.68 11.26
N ARG A 193 -9.50 16.10 12.01
CA ARG A 193 -9.00 17.49 11.98
C ARG A 193 -7.52 17.49 11.60
N THR A 194 -7.07 18.57 10.95
CA THR A 194 -5.67 18.71 10.56
C THR A 194 -4.80 19.03 11.76
N ASN A 195 -3.71 18.28 11.93
CA ASN A 195 -2.62 18.61 12.83
C ASN A 195 -1.56 19.40 12.06
N ILE A 196 -1.52 20.73 12.28
CA ILE A 196 -0.68 21.66 11.54
C ILE A 196 0.81 21.33 11.70
N HIS A 197 1.25 20.86 12.88
CA HIS A 197 2.65 20.53 13.13
C HIS A 197 3.11 19.27 12.39
N GLN A 198 2.21 18.34 12.14
CA GLN A 198 2.50 17.08 11.45
C GLN A 198 2.15 17.15 9.96
N LEU A 199 1.75 18.32 9.46
CA LEU A 199 1.35 18.46 8.06
C LEU A 199 2.54 18.26 7.10
N ILE A 200 3.74 18.67 7.51
CA ILE A 200 4.98 18.44 6.77
C ILE A 200 5.49 17.05 7.09
N GLY A 201 5.55 16.18 6.07
CA GLY A 201 5.99 14.78 6.21
C GLY A 201 4.94 13.82 6.76
N GLY A 202 3.76 14.30 7.16
CA GLY A 202 2.64 13.46 7.58
C GLY A 202 1.94 12.79 6.39
N ALA A 203 1.45 11.58 6.62
CA ALA A 203 0.71 10.82 5.60
C ALA A 203 -0.65 11.47 5.28
N THR A 204 -1.15 11.21 4.08
CA THR A 204 -2.38 11.76 3.52
C THR A 204 -3.64 11.11 4.11
N GLU A 205 -4.83 11.65 3.75
CA GLU A 205 -6.12 11.08 4.15
C GLU A 205 -6.33 9.65 3.66
N GLU A 206 -5.77 9.28 2.50
CA GLU A 206 -5.82 7.91 1.98
C GLU A 206 -5.19 6.90 2.95
N THR A 207 -4.10 7.29 3.61
CA THR A 207 -3.44 6.45 4.62
C THR A 207 -4.31 6.26 5.85
N ILE A 208 -5.07 7.30 6.26
CA ILE A 208 -6.02 7.19 7.37
C ILE A 208 -7.15 6.24 7.01
N VAL A 209 -7.75 6.42 5.82
CA VAL A 209 -8.81 5.53 5.31
C VAL A 209 -8.34 4.08 5.30
N ALA A 210 -7.12 3.82 4.80
CA ALA A 210 -6.55 2.47 4.78
C ALA A 210 -6.34 1.89 6.19
N ARG A 211 -5.73 2.66 7.11
CA ARG A 211 -5.48 2.21 8.49
C ARG A 211 -6.77 1.99 9.28
N VAL A 212 -7.74 2.91 9.14
CA VAL A 212 -9.04 2.76 9.81
C VAL A 212 -9.79 1.59 9.23
N GLY A 213 -9.79 1.40 7.91
CA GLY A 213 -10.38 0.24 7.26
C GLY A 213 -9.78 -1.08 7.76
N GLU A 214 -8.45 -1.18 7.83
CA GLU A 214 -7.75 -2.32 8.45
C GLU A 214 -8.13 -2.50 9.92
N GLY A 215 -8.19 -1.41 10.67
CA GLY A 215 -8.60 -1.41 12.08
C GLY A 215 -10.00 -1.96 12.29
N ILE A 216 -10.97 -1.55 11.45
CA ILE A 216 -12.36 -2.02 11.49
C ILE A 216 -12.44 -3.51 11.13
N VAL A 217 -11.79 -3.93 10.03
CA VAL A 217 -11.75 -5.34 9.61
C VAL A 217 -11.14 -6.21 10.70
N SER A 218 -10.05 -5.77 11.32
CA SER A 218 -9.40 -6.47 12.42
C SER A 218 -10.28 -6.54 13.69
N ALA A 219 -11.01 -5.46 14.01
CA ALA A 219 -11.91 -5.43 15.15
C ALA A 219 -13.10 -6.38 14.96
N ILE A 220 -13.71 -6.40 13.77
CA ILE A 220 -14.79 -7.35 13.42
C ILE A 220 -14.27 -8.78 13.41
N GLY A 221 -13.10 -9.05 12.83
CA GLY A 221 -12.49 -10.38 12.81
C GLY A 221 -12.14 -10.93 14.21
N SER A 222 -11.94 -10.05 15.18
CA SER A 222 -11.73 -10.43 16.59
C SER A 222 -13.03 -10.72 17.35
N SER A 223 -14.19 -10.26 16.85
CA SER A 223 -15.50 -10.43 17.46
C SER A 223 -15.98 -11.89 17.36
N GLN A 224 -16.59 -12.40 18.43
CA GLN A 224 -17.02 -13.80 18.48
C GLN A 224 -18.17 -14.09 17.54
N THR A 225 -19.12 -13.15 17.45
CA THR A 225 -20.34 -13.30 16.63
C THR A 225 -20.64 -12.02 15.88
N HIS A 226 -21.24 -12.15 14.70
CA HIS A 226 -21.77 -11.02 13.94
C HIS A 226 -22.86 -10.26 14.70
N ALA A 227 -23.69 -10.98 15.49
CA ALA A 227 -24.76 -10.39 16.29
C ALA A 227 -24.23 -9.38 17.30
N ALA A 228 -23.12 -9.69 18.00
CA ALA A 228 -22.48 -8.78 18.95
C ALA A 228 -21.99 -7.48 18.28
N VAL A 229 -21.57 -7.55 17.03
CA VAL A 229 -21.16 -6.39 16.24
C VAL A 229 -22.37 -5.53 15.86
N LEU A 230 -23.47 -6.16 15.44
CA LEU A 230 -24.71 -5.46 15.08
C LEU A 230 -25.40 -4.82 16.29
N GLU A 231 -25.34 -5.48 17.45
CA GLU A 231 -25.93 -4.98 18.68
C GLU A 231 -25.19 -3.76 19.23
N ASN A 232 -23.84 -3.74 19.12
CA ASN A 232 -23.00 -2.68 19.67
C ASN A 232 -21.87 -2.25 18.70
N PRO A 233 -22.17 -1.55 17.61
CA PRO A 233 -21.15 -1.09 16.65
C PRO A 233 -20.14 -0.11 17.27
N ASP A 234 -20.53 0.64 18.29
CA ASP A 234 -19.65 1.57 19.04
C ASP A 234 -18.43 0.89 19.67
N THR A 235 -18.52 -0.38 19.97
CA THR A 235 -17.40 -1.16 20.51
C THR A 235 -16.26 -1.24 19.50
N ILE A 236 -16.58 -1.35 18.20
CA ILE A 236 -15.60 -1.35 17.12
C ILE A 236 -14.95 0.01 17.02
N SER A 237 -15.76 1.08 16.98
CA SER A 237 -15.28 2.47 16.92
C SER A 237 -14.31 2.77 18.06
N LYS A 238 -14.65 2.41 19.30
CA LYS A 238 -13.79 2.58 20.47
C LYS A 238 -12.50 1.77 20.38
N THR A 239 -12.59 0.52 19.93
CA THR A 239 -11.42 -0.37 19.78
C THR A 239 -10.45 0.16 18.72
N VAL A 240 -10.96 0.67 17.61
CA VAL A 240 -10.16 1.25 16.53
C VAL A 240 -9.50 2.55 16.97
N LEU A 241 -10.26 3.43 17.66
CA LEU A 241 -9.76 4.70 18.19
C LEU A 241 -8.65 4.48 19.23
N ALA A 242 -8.78 3.46 20.09
CA ALA A 242 -7.77 3.13 21.10
C ALA A 242 -6.41 2.71 20.50
N ARG A 243 -6.36 2.28 19.25
CA ARG A 243 -5.12 1.90 18.53
C ARG A 243 -4.28 3.10 18.10
N LYS A 244 -4.79 4.34 18.21
CA LYS A 244 -4.10 5.58 17.80
C LYS A 244 -3.52 5.48 16.39
N LEU A 245 -4.39 5.25 15.41
CA LEU A 245 -4.03 5.04 14.00
C LEU A 245 -3.60 6.33 13.29
N ASP A 246 -3.80 7.48 13.93
CA ASP A 246 -3.43 8.83 13.50
C ASP A 246 -1.93 9.16 13.66
N ARG A 247 -1.14 8.26 14.25
CA ARG A 247 0.29 8.50 14.43
C ARG A 247 1.00 8.70 13.08
N GLN A 248 1.83 9.77 13.01
CA GLN A 248 2.58 10.15 11.80
C GLN A 248 1.70 10.47 10.59
N THR A 249 0.46 10.93 10.82
CA THR A 249 -0.41 11.44 9.77
C THR A 249 -0.58 12.96 9.90
N ALA A 250 -0.96 13.62 8.81
CA ALA A 250 -1.26 15.04 8.80
C ALA A 250 -2.59 15.37 9.52
N TYR A 251 -3.32 14.35 9.94
CA TYR A 251 -4.64 14.48 10.53
C TYR A 251 -4.73 13.74 11.85
N GLU A 252 -5.56 14.24 12.76
CA GLU A 252 -5.94 13.61 14.01
C GLU A 252 -7.38 13.10 13.89
N ILE A 253 -7.64 11.88 14.33
CA ILE A 253 -8.97 11.27 14.29
C ILE A 253 -9.77 11.75 15.50
N VAL A 254 -10.88 12.43 15.25
CA VAL A 254 -11.80 12.93 16.28
C VAL A 254 -12.82 11.86 16.65
N SER A 255 -13.50 11.28 15.64
CA SER A 255 -14.45 10.17 15.84
C SER A 255 -14.41 9.22 14.66
N ILE A 256 -14.86 8.00 14.92
CA ILE A 256 -15.10 6.97 13.91
C ILE A 256 -16.54 6.51 14.13
N ASP A 257 -17.38 6.77 13.16
CA ASP A 257 -18.81 6.47 13.25
C ASP A 257 -19.14 5.41 12.19
N ILE A 258 -19.77 4.32 12.62
CA ILE A 258 -20.21 3.28 11.70
C ILE A 258 -21.56 3.70 11.13
N ALA A 259 -21.59 3.95 9.83
CA ALA A 259 -22.75 4.51 9.15
C ALA A 259 -23.75 3.43 8.76
N ASP A 260 -23.26 2.24 8.38
CA ASP A 260 -24.10 1.14 7.89
C ASP A 260 -23.38 -0.20 8.10
N ILE A 261 -24.14 -1.24 8.44
CA ILE A 261 -23.64 -2.61 8.60
C ILE A 261 -24.65 -3.57 7.97
N ASP A 262 -24.26 -4.16 6.86
CA ASP A 262 -25.04 -5.20 6.19
C ASP A 262 -24.47 -6.59 6.48
N VAL A 263 -25.34 -7.58 6.58
CA VAL A 263 -24.95 -8.99 6.71
C VAL A 263 -24.80 -9.61 5.33
N GLY A 264 -23.59 -10.02 5.02
CA GLY A 264 -23.24 -10.69 3.77
C GLY A 264 -23.45 -12.20 3.83
N THR A 265 -22.65 -12.93 3.06
CA THR A 265 -22.74 -14.39 2.94
C THR A 265 -22.13 -15.11 4.13
N ASN A 266 -22.65 -16.31 4.44
CA ASN A 266 -22.04 -17.20 5.43
C ASN A 266 -20.87 -17.96 4.79
N ILE A 267 -19.67 -17.34 4.86
CA ILE A 267 -18.42 -17.91 4.33
C ILE A 267 -18.02 -19.17 5.13
N GLY A 268 -18.28 -19.18 6.44
CA GLY A 268 -17.97 -20.31 7.31
C GLY A 268 -18.73 -21.59 6.90
N ALA A 269 -20.02 -21.48 6.62
CA ALA A 269 -20.80 -22.62 6.13
C ALA A 269 -20.34 -23.11 4.76
N ARG A 270 -19.97 -22.20 3.86
CA ARG A 270 -19.43 -22.54 2.54
C ARG A 270 -18.08 -23.27 2.64
N ILE A 271 -17.17 -22.78 3.46
CA ILE A 271 -15.88 -23.46 3.72
C ILE A 271 -16.11 -24.84 4.32
N ALA A 272 -17.04 -24.98 5.29
CA ALA A 272 -17.38 -26.28 5.88
C ALA A 272 -17.96 -27.25 4.86
N ALA A 273 -18.80 -26.79 3.93
CA ALA A 273 -19.33 -27.59 2.83
C ALA A 273 -18.21 -28.04 1.85
N ASP A 274 -17.34 -27.11 1.45
CA ASP A 274 -16.21 -27.39 0.58
C ASP A 274 -15.23 -28.39 1.24
N GLN A 275 -15.01 -28.27 2.56
CA GLN A 275 -14.19 -29.20 3.34
C GLN A 275 -14.80 -30.61 3.37
N ALA A 276 -16.13 -30.71 3.66
CA ALA A 276 -16.82 -31.98 3.67
C ALA A 276 -16.80 -32.67 2.30
N GLU A 277 -16.91 -31.91 1.22
CA GLU A 277 -16.78 -32.45 -0.14
C GLU A 277 -15.36 -32.95 -0.42
N ALA A 278 -14.34 -32.21 0.00
CA ALA A 278 -12.96 -32.61 -0.13
C ALA A 278 -12.68 -33.88 0.68
N ASP A 279 -13.15 -33.97 1.93
CA ASP A 279 -13.03 -35.16 2.77
C ASP A 279 -13.71 -36.39 2.14
N THR A 280 -14.88 -36.19 1.53
CA THR A 280 -15.58 -37.23 0.80
C THR A 280 -14.78 -37.73 -0.41
N ARG A 281 -14.15 -36.83 -1.19
CA ARG A 281 -13.27 -37.19 -2.30
C ARG A 281 -12.05 -37.97 -1.82
N VAL A 282 -11.42 -37.52 -0.73
CA VAL A 282 -10.27 -38.23 -0.12
C VAL A 282 -10.67 -39.61 0.39
N ALA A 283 -11.84 -39.74 1.04
CA ALA A 283 -12.35 -41.04 1.49
C ALA A 283 -12.63 -41.99 0.33
N ARG A 284 -13.22 -41.51 -0.76
CA ARG A 284 -13.44 -42.31 -1.98
C ARG A 284 -12.12 -42.75 -2.61
N ALA A 285 -11.14 -41.88 -2.75
CA ALA A 285 -9.83 -42.21 -3.30
C ALA A 285 -9.09 -43.27 -2.45
N LYS A 286 -9.18 -43.14 -1.11
CA LYS A 286 -8.64 -44.13 -0.19
C LYS A 286 -9.34 -45.50 -0.30
N ALA A 287 -10.66 -45.50 -0.46
CA ALA A 287 -11.43 -46.74 -0.65
C ALA A 287 -11.09 -47.41 -1.97
N GLU A 288 -10.93 -46.65 -3.05
CA GLU A 288 -10.52 -47.17 -4.37
C GLU A 288 -9.10 -47.68 -4.36
N SER A 289 -8.17 -47.02 -3.70
CA SER A 289 -6.81 -47.50 -3.49
C SER A 289 -6.78 -48.84 -2.73
N ARG A 290 -7.60 -48.96 -1.66
CA ARG A 290 -7.72 -50.23 -0.92
C ARG A 290 -8.31 -51.35 -1.78
N ARG A 291 -9.31 -51.06 -2.61
CA ARG A 291 -9.88 -52.02 -3.58
C ARG A 291 -8.83 -52.46 -4.58
N ALA A 292 -8.08 -51.52 -5.15
CA ALA A 292 -7.01 -51.83 -6.10
C ALA A 292 -5.91 -52.70 -5.46
N MET A 293 -5.52 -52.40 -4.23
CA MET A 293 -4.56 -53.20 -3.47
C MET A 293 -5.12 -54.60 -3.20
N ALA A 294 -6.38 -54.74 -2.79
CA ALA A 294 -6.99 -56.05 -2.55
C ALA A 294 -7.04 -56.89 -3.83
N VAL A 295 -7.41 -56.30 -4.97
CA VAL A 295 -7.42 -57.00 -6.28
C VAL A 295 -5.99 -57.37 -6.71
N ALA A 296 -5.02 -56.50 -6.48
CA ALA A 296 -3.61 -56.82 -6.75
C ALA A 296 -3.12 -57.98 -5.90
N GLN A 297 -3.45 -57.98 -4.60
CA GLN A 297 -3.11 -59.08 -3.68
C GLN A 297 -3.78 -60.39 -4.07
N GLU A 298 -5.05 -60.36 -4.49
CA GLU A 298 -5.78 -61.51 -4.99
C GLU A 298 -5.07 -62.09 -6.22
N ARG A 299 -4.69 -61.29 -7.20
CA ARG A 299 -3.97 -61.71 -8.40
C ARG A 299 -2.60 -62.29 -8.05
N GLU A 300 -1.89 -61.66 -7.11
CA GLU A 300 -0.60 -62.15 -6.63
C GLU A 300 -0.75 -63.55 -5.96
N ASN A 301 -1.80 -63.72 -5.14
CA ASN A 301 -2.07 -65.00 -4.50
C ASN A 301 -2.44 -66.08 -5.54
N ILE A 302 -3.24 -65.72 -6.56
CA ILE A 302 -3.55 -66.65 -7.67
C ILE A 302 -2.28 -67.04 -8.42
N ALA A 303 -1.38 -66.06 -8.73
CA ALA A 303 -0.13 -66.34 -9.38
C ALA A 303 0.77 -67.28 -8.54
N LYS A 304 0.85 -67.09 -7.21
CA LYS A 304 1.55 -67.98 -6.31
C LYS A 304 0.96 -69.40 -6.26
N ILE A 305 -0.37 -69.54 -6.34
CA ILE A 305 -1.04 -70.84 -6.41
C ILE A 305 -0.67 -71.52 -7.71
N GLU A 306 -0.70 -70.83 -8.86
CA GLU A 306 -0.32 -71.43 -10.15
C GLU A 306 1.17 -71.77 -10.21
N GLU A 307 2.06 -70.95 -9.64
CA GLU A 307 3.49 -71.25 -9.51
C GLU A 307 3.71 -72.49 -8.64
N SER A 308 3.01 -72.58 -7.49
CA SER A 308 3.08 -73.75 -6.63
C SER A 308 2.53 -75.03 -7.33
N ARG A 309 1.51 -74.92 -8.15
CA ARG A 309 0.97 -75.98 -8.96
C ARG A 309 1.97 -76.44 -10.04
N ALA A 310 2.60 -75.46 -10.71
CA ALA A 310 3.64 -75.76 -11.70
C ALA A 310 4.82 -76.48 -11.07
N ALA A 311 5.29 -76.03 -9.91
CA ALA A 311 6.38 -76.66 -9.16
C ALA A 311 5.98 -78.07 -8.71
N LEU A 312 4.74 -78.31 -8.29
CA LEU A 312 4.23 -79.64 -7.93
C LEU A 312 4.24 -80.55 -9.15
N THR A 313 3.73 -80.11 -10.31
CA THR A 313 3.69 -80.83 -11.55
C THR A 313 5.12 -81.20 -12.04
N GLU A 314 6.05 -80.28 -11.89
CA GLU A 314 7.48 -80.52 -12.21
C GLU A 314 8.07 -81.61 -11.30
N ALA A 315 7.83 -81.47 -9.99
CA ALA A 315 8.28 -82.44 -9.02
C ALA A 315 7.67 -83.90 -9.29
N GLU A 316 6.36 -83.88 -9.62
CA GLU A 316 5.68 -85.15 -10.00
C GLU A 316 6.23 -85.71 -11.30
N ALA A 317 6.67 -84.90 -12.26
CA ALA A 317 7.28 -85.35 -13.51
C ALA A 317 8.70 -85.87 -13.31
N GLU A 318 9.42 -85.49 -12.23
CA GLU A 318 10.70 -86.02 -11.90
C GLU A 318 10.65 -87.46 -11.37
N VAL A 319 9.53 -87.85 -10.71
CA VAL A 319 9.37 -89.22 -10.13
C VAL A 319 9.43 -90.31 -11.21
N PRO A 320 8.72 -90.25 -12.35
CA PRO A 320 8.86 -91.23 -13.41
C PRO A 320 10.30 -91.32 -14.01
N LYS A 321 10.94 -90.12 -14.14
CA LYS A 321 12.34 -90.08 -14.63
C LYS A 321 13.31 -90.78 -13.67
N ALA A 322 13.18 -90.58 -12.37
CA ALA A 322 13.95 -91.16 -11.35
C ALA A 322 13.69 -92.71 -11.33
N ILE A 323 12.45 -93.17 -11.49
CA ILE A 323 12.06 -94.57 -11.62
C ILE A 323 12.70 -95.21 -12.87
N ALA A 324 12.62 -94.54 -14.03
CA ALA A 324 13.24 -94.99 -15.28
C ALA A 324 14.76 -95.10 -15.17
N GLU A 325 15.39 -94.20 -14.50
CA GLU A 325 16.84 -94.21 -14.27
C GLU A 325 17.28 -95.32 -13.30
N ALA A 326 16.50 -95.54 -12.25
CA ALA A 326 16.73 -96.69 -11.33
C ALA A 326 16.55 -98.05 -12.04
N PHE A 327 15.60 -98.13 -12.99
CA PHE A 327 15.50 -99.31 -13.86
C PHE A 327 16.74 -99.50 -14.76
N ARG A 328 17.20 -98.47 -15.41
CA ARG A 328 18.38 -98.48 -16.28
C ARG A 328 19.63 -98.87 -15.53
N ARG A 329 19.77 -98.39 -14.26
CA ARG A 329 20.94 -98.76 -13.40
C ARG A 329 20.83 -100.10 -12.73
N GLY A 330 19.76 -100.87 -13.02
CA GLY A 330 19.56 -102.26 -12.48
C GLY A 330 19.27 -102.27 -10.96
N LYS A 331 18.95 -101.18 -10.36
CA LYS A 331 18.62 -101.01 -8.92
C LYS A 331 17.19 -101.34 -8.57
N LEU A 332 16.27 -101.41 -9.56
CA LEU A 332 14.85 -101.66 -9.38
C LEU A 332 14.44 -102.87 -10.25
N GLY A 333 13.93 -103.92 -9.62
CA GLY A 333 13.38 -105.13 -10.32
C GLY A 333 11.93 -104.90 -10.77
N ILE A 334 11.49 -105.70 -11.77
CA ILE A 334 10.09 -105.59 -12.30
C ILE A 334 9.08 -105.85 -11.18
N MET A 335 9.31 -106.79 -10.26
CA MET A 335 8.42 -107.06 -9.13
C MET A 335 8.37 -105.89 -8.10
N ASP A 336 9.49 -105.15 -7.90
CA ASP A 336 9.58 -104.05 -6.97
C ASP A 336 8.85 -102.81 -7.54
N PHE A 337 8.82 -102.67 -8.85
CA PHE A 337 8.00 -101.62 -9.52
C PHE A 337 6.49 -101.86 -9.32
N TYR A 338 6.01 -103.10 -9.43
CA TYR A 338 4.60 -103.42 -9.16
C TYR A 338 4.23 -103.21 -7.69
N LYS A 339 5.13 -103.51 -6.75
CA LYS A 339 4.95 -103.20 -5.33
C LYS A 339 4.84 -101.69 -5.08
N LEU A 340 5.75 -100.92 -5.69
CA LEU A 340 5.74 -99.44 -5.58
C LEU A 340 4.43 -98.86 -6.14
N ARG A 341 3.95 -99.32 -7.28
CA ARG A 341 2.69 -98.93 -7.90
C ARG A 341 1.46 -99.23 -7.05
N ASN A 342 1.46 -100.43 -6.38
CA ASN A 342 0.39 -100.80 -5.45
C ASN A 342 0.40 -99.88 -4.20
N VAL A 343 1.57 -99.55 -3.66
CA VAL A 343 1.67 -98.58 -2.54
C VAL A 343 1.23 -97.18 -2.95
N GLN A 344 1.55 -96.73 -4.17
CA GLN A 344 1.06 -95.50 -4.71
C GLN A 344 -0.49 -95.46 -4.84
N ALA A 345 -1.06 -96.54 -5.44
CA ALA A 345 -2.51 -96.68 -5.59
C ALA A 345 -3.26 -96.66 -4.23
N ASP A 346 -2.72 -97.37 -3.21
CA ASP A 346 -3.23 -97.37 -1.84
C ASP A 346 -3.17 -95.92 -1.21
N THR A 347 -2.03 -95.25 -1.44
CA THR A 347 -1.84 -93.87 -0.95
C THR A 347 -2.81 -92.90 -1.62
N ASP A 348 -3.02 -93.00 -2.96
CA ASP A 348 -3.97 -92.16 -3.71
C ASP A 348 -5.41 -92.42 -3.31
N MET A 349 -5.77 -93.68 -3.06
CA MET A 349 -7.07 -94.09 -2.52
C MET A 349 -7.31 -93.45 -1.13
N ARG A 350 -6.34 -93.50 -0.24
CA ARG A 350 -6.40 -92.91 1.10
C ARG A 350 -6.54 -91.35 1.01
N ARG A 351 -5.81 -90.68 0.09
CA ARG A 351 -5.94 -89.26 -0.17
C ARG A 351 -7.35 -88.87 -0.68
N ALA A 352 -7.87 -89.71 -1.61
CA ALA A 352 -9.21 -89.50 -2.13
C ALA A 352 -10.33 -89.60 -1.04
N ILE A 353 -10.18 -90.59 -0.13
CA ILE A 353 -11.05 -90.78 1.04
C ILE A 353 -10.91 -89.58 2.01
N ALA A 354 -9.69 -89.15 2.28
CA ALA A 354 -9.50 -87.92 3.14
C ALA A 354 -10.07 -86.66 2.55
N GLN A 355 -9.96 -86.45 1.23
CA GLN A 355 -10.56 -85.34 0.53
C GLN A 355 -12.07 -85.37 0.51
N SER A 356 -12.68 -86.55 0.33
CA SER A 356 -14.16 -86.69 0.39
C SER A 356 -14.71 -86.42 1.79
N SER A 357 -13.98 -86.75 2.85
CA SER A 357 -14.36 -86.47 4.24
C SER A 357 -14.26 -85.00 4.60
N SER A 358 -13.30 -84.20 4.01
CA SER A 358 -13.16 -82.78 4.21
C SER A 358 -14.19 -81.92 3.47
N THR A 359 -14.70 -82.46 2.31
CA THR A 359 -15.76 -81.74 1.54
C THR A 359 -17.12 -81.90 2.19
N SER A 360 -17.37 -82.96 2.97
CA SER A 360 -18.62 -83.14 3.69
C SER A 360 -18.78 -82.24 4.93
N THR A 361 -17.66 -81.86 5.54
CA THR A 361 -17.65 -80.95 6.70
C THR A 361 -17.73 -79.46 6.30
N ALA A 362 -17.32 -79.06 5.07
CA ALA A 362 -17.42 -77.69 4.59
C ALA A 362 -18.84 -77.30 4.11
N GLY A 363 -19.69 -78.29 3.82
CA GLY A 363 -21.09 -78.11 3.42
C GLY A 363 -22.10 -77.84 4.56
N ALA A 364 -21.73 -78.18 5.78
CA ALA A 364 -22.61 -78.06 6.96
C ALA A 364 -22.58 -76.66 7.66
N GLY A 365 -21.66 -75.75 7.26
CA GLY A 365 -21.46 -74.44 7.95
C GLY A 365 -22.10 -73.22 7.30
N LYS A 366 -22.82 -73.35 6.15
CA LYS A 366 -23.42 -72.22 5.43
C LYS A 366 -24.92 -72.02 5.57
N GLY A 367 -25.52 -72.59 6.63
CA GLY A 367 -26.99 -72.56 6.83
C GLY A 367 -27.47 -71.97 8.14
N ALA A 368 -26.78 -70.97 8.72
CA ALA A 368 -27.32 -70.28 9.89
C ALA A 368 -26.70 -68.89 10.04
N THR A 369 -27.15 -67.89 9.27
CA THR A 369 -27.39 -66.50 9.71
C THR A 369 -28.08 -65.79 8.57
N ALA A 370 -29.43 -65.62 8.71
CA ALA A 370 -30.23 -64.66 8.00
C ALA A 370 -30.10 -63.30 8.69
#